data_f8af1e2debcfd560e2d68da5a0fca905
#
_entry.id   f8af1e2debcfd560e2d68da5a0fca905
#
_cell.length_a   1.000
_cell.length_b   1.000
_cell.length_c   1.000
_cell.angle_alpha   90.00
_cell.angle_beta   90.00
_cell.angle_gamma   90.00
#
_symmetry.space_group_name_H-M   'P 1'
#
loop_
_entity.id
_entity.type
_entity.pdbx_description
1 polymer ?
#
loop_
_entity_poly.entity_id
_entity_poly.type
_entity_poly.pdbx_seq_one_letter_code
_entity_poly.pdbx_strand_id
1 'polypeptide(L)'
;HLRGGKKLQTRDSRPQLGLVENFTHILGIDGDEAERMNRVLRFFFILHMDHGGGNLSTFSGKAVASGRASIYAAISSAMSALSGPLHGRANQSCLEFVKRIGTDDPDEIESFVRRELSSKRPIYGFGHGVLRAEDPRARLLIELGEEVCPDDPDFRTVKLSLIHISEPTRLDGI
;
A
#
# COMPACT_ATOMS: atom_id res chain seq x y z
N HIS A 1 12.66 -6.82 6.98
CA HIS A 1 11.29 -7.16 7.31
C HIS A 1 11.16 -8.65 7.65
N LEU A 2 10.28 -9.00 8.59
CA LEU A 2 10.16 -10.36 9.09
C LEU A 2 8.99 -11.06 8.39
N ARG A 3 9.25 -11.92 7.41
CA ARG A 3 8.28 -12.93 6.99
C ARG A 3 8.52 -14.17 7.86
N GLY A 4 7.53 -14.56 8.66
CA GLY A 4 7.62 -15.76 9.50
C GLY A 4 8.75 -15.75 10.53
N GLY A 5 9.10 -14.57 11.07
CA GLY A 5 10.16 -14.45 12.08
C GLY A 5 11.60 -14.51 11.56
N LYS A 6 11.81 -14.65 10.25
CA LYS A 6 13.17 -14.67 9.67
C LYS A 6 13.59 -13.25 9.25
N LYS A 7 14.83 -12.88 9.60
CA LYS A 7 15.44 -11.63 9.13
C LYS A 7 15.59 -11.70 7.62
N LEU A 8 15.10 -10.67 6.90
CA LEU A 8 15.32 -10.56 5.47
C LEU A 8 16.83 -10.41 5.21
N GLN A 9 17.41 -11.32 4.45
CA GLN A 9 18.77 -11.17 3.93
C GLN A 9 18.66 -10.45 2.58
N THR A 10 19.08 -9.21 2.53
CA THR A 10 19.17 -8.45 1.30
C THR A 10 20.40 -8.84 0.50
N ARG A 11 20.30 -8.85 -0.83
CA ARG A 11 21.43 -9.03 -1.74
C ARG A 11 22.03 -7.68 -2.10
N ASP A 12 23.27 -7.69 -2.56
CA ASP A 12 23.92 -6.49 -3.09
C ASP A 12 23.25 -6.06 -4.41
N SER A 13 23.24 -4.76 -4.65
CA SER A 13 22.69 -4.20 -5.89
C SER A 13 23.55 -4.61 -7.11
N ARG A 14 22.90 -4.74 -8.26
CA ARG A 14 23.53 -5.02 -9.56
C ARG A 14 23.38 -3.82 -10.47
N PRO A 15 24.48 -3.10 -10.80
CA PRO A 15 24.41 -1.87 -11.60
C PRO A 15 23.82 -2.03 -13.01
N GLN A 16 23.86 -3.25 -13.55
CA GLN A 16 23.32 -3.58 -14.87
C GLN A 16 21.79 -3.75 -14.91
N LEU A 17 21.14 -3.87 -13.75
CA LEU A 17 19.68 -3.99 -13.65
C LEU A 17 19.01 -2.61 -13.58
N GLY A 18 17.79 -2.52 -14.11
CA GLY A 18 16.93 -1.38 -13.91
C GLY A 18 16.51 -1.21 -12.44
N LEU A 19 15.91 -0.06 -12.10
CA LEU A 19 15.52 0.27 -10.73
C LEU A 19 14.61 -0.80 -10.10
N VAL A 20 13.59 -1.21 -10.84
CA VAL A 20 12.59 -2.18 -10.35
C VAL A 20 13.19 -3.56 -10.20
N GLU A 21 13.90 -4.03 -11.24
CA GLU A 21 14.56 -5.33 -11.26
C GLU A 21 15.62 -5.44 -10.18
N ASN A 22 16.35 -4.33 -9.93
CA ASN A 22 17.34 -4.28 -8.88
C ASN A 22 16.70 -4.33 -7.49
N PHE A 23 15.58 -3.64 -7.30
CA PHE A 23 14.84 -3.69 -6.04
C PHE A 23 14.34 -5.11 -5.74
N THR A 24 13.74 -5.78 -6.73
CA THR A 24 13.29 -7.18 -6.61
C THR A 24 14.44 -8.13 -6.33
N HIS A 25 15.59 -7.94 -7.03
CA HIS A 25 16.80 -8.72 -6.78
C HIS A 25 17.33 -8.54 -5.35
N ILE A 26 17.39 -7.31 -4.85
CA ILE A 26 17.84 -7.00 -3.47
C ILE A 26 16.94 -7.70 -2.44
N LEU A 27 15.65 -7.81 -2.71
CA LEU A 27 14.70 -8.53 -1.85
C LEU A 27 14.85 -10.06 -1.90
N GLY A 28 15.68 -10.59 -2.79
CA GLY A 28 15.92 -12.02 -2.91
C GLY A 28 14.82 -12.79 -3.63
N ILE A 29 14.02 -12.12 -4.45
CA ILE A 29 12.94 -12.71 -5.23
C ILE A 29 13.48 -13.10 -6.61
N ASP A 30 13.22 -14.31 -7.08
CA ASP A 30 13.74 -14.88 -8.31
C ASP A 30 12.63 -15.53 -9.16
N GLY A 31 12.95 -15.89 -10.42
CA GLY A 31 12.07 -16.65 -11.34
C GLY A 31 10.75 -15.92 -11.63
N ASP A 32 9.68 -16.68 -11.83
CA ASP A 32 8.35 -16.18 -12.19
C ASP A 32 7.77 -15.21 -11.13
N GLU A 33 8.13 -15.42 -9.86
CA GLU A 33 7.73 -14.51 -8.80
C GLU A 33 8.39 -13.12 -8.97
N ALA A 34 9.65 -13.09 -9.43
CA ALA A 34 10.34 -11.83 -9.73
C ALA A 34 9.69 -11.10 -10.89
N GLU A 35 9.27 -11.80 -11.93
CA GLU A 35 8.59 -11.19 -13.09
C GLU A 35 7.25 -10.55 -12.66
N ARG A 36 6.44 -11.28 -11.90
CA ARG A 36 5.19 -10.74 -11.34
C ARG A 36 5.44 -9.54 -10.43
N MET A 37 6.42 -9.64 -9.53
CA MET A 37 6.78 -8.56 -8.62
C MET A 37 7.30 -7.33 -9.38
N ASN A 38 8.13 -7.52 -10.40
CA ASN A 38 8.62 -6.43 -11.25
C ASN A 38 7.47 -5.70 -11.95
N ARG A 39 6.47 -6.44 -12.44
CA ARG A 39 5.29 -5.85 -13.06
C ARG A 39 4.51 -5.00 -12.07
N VAL A 40 4.22 -5.53 -10.89
CA VAL A 40 3.50 -4.81 -9.82
C VAL A 40 4.27 -3.58 -9.36
N LEU A 41 5.56 -3.71 -9.08
CA LEU A 41 6.39 -2.60 -8.60
C LEU A 41 6.57 -1.51 -9.64
N ARG A 42 6.71 -1.87 -10.92
CA ARG A 42 6.81 -0.88 -12.01
C ARG A 42 5.54 -0.04 -12.08
N PHE A 43 4.38 -0.68 -12.04
CA PHE A 43 3.09 -0.01 -12.00
C PHE A 43 2.96 0.87 -10.75
N PHE A 44 3.26 0.32 -9.59
CA PHE A 44 3.21 1.04 -8.33
C PHE A 44 4.11 2.28 -8.34
N PHE A 45 5.35 2.16 -8.80
CA PHE A 45 6.27 3.30 -8.86
C PHE A 45 5.79 4.38 -9.83
N ILE A 46 5.27 4.00 -11.01
CA ILE A 46 4.73 4.98 -11.97
C ILE A 46 3.54 5.72 -11.37
N LEU A 47 2.60 5.03 -10.75
CA LEU A 47 1.40 5.63 -10.15
C LEU A 47 1.71 6.54 -8.94
N HIS A 48 2.86 6.36 -8.31
CA HIS A 48 3.25 7.09 -7.10
C HIS A 48 4.45 8.03 -7.30
N MET A 49 4.98 8.16 -8.52
CA MET A 49 6.17 8.98 -8.79
C MET A 49 5.89 10.49 -8.68
N ASP A 50 4.65 10.91 -8.84
CA ASP A 50 4.22 12.28 -8.58
C ASP A 50 3.22 12.30 -7.43
N HIS A 51 3.64 12.88 -6.33
CA HIS A 51 2.84 13.03 -5.13
C HIS A 51 3.05 14.42 -4.57
N GLY A 52 2.13 15.33 -4.83
CA GLY A 52 2.22 16.74 -4.48
C GLY A 52 2.92 17.04 -3.14
N GLY A 53 3.54 18.21 -3.03
CA GLY A 53 4.44 18.56 -1.94
C GLY A 53 3.81 18.69 -0.54
N GLY A 54 2.50 18.49 -0.41
CA GLY A 54 1.75 18.73 0.83
C GLY A 54 1.76 17.58 1.84
N ASN A 55 2.21 16.37 1.46
CA ASN A 55 2.31 15.29 2.43
C ASN A 55 3.57 15.39 3.28
N LEU A 56 3.51 14.85 4.49
CA LEU A 56 4.54 15.02 5.50
C LEU A 56 5.92 14.51 5.06
N SER A 57 6.01 13.37 4.41
CA SER A 57 7.29 12.81 3.97
C SER A 57 7.92 13.62 2.86
N THR A 58 7.16 14.03 1.86
CA THR A 58 7.65 14.89 0.79
C THR A 58 8.08 16.26 1.31
N PHE A 59 7.28 16.86 2.21
CA PHE A 59 7.62 18.12 2.86
C PHE A 59 8.94 18.01 3.64
N SER A 60 9.06 17.00 4.49
CA SER A 60 10.25 16.76 5.32
C SER A 60 11.50 16.56 4.45
N GLY A 61 11.44 15.74 3.41
CA GLY A 61 12.55 15.53 2.48
C GLY A 61 12.94 16.81 1.75
N LYS A 62 11.97 17.56 1.23
CA LYS A 62 12.22 18.86 0.57
C LYS A 62 12.80 19.88 1.51
N ALA A 63 12.32 19.96 2.76
CA ALA A 63 12.85 20.89 3.75
C ALA A 63 14.34 20.63 4.03
N VAL A 64 14.73 19.37 4.21
CA VAL A 64 16.15 19.00 4.39
C VAL A 64 16.98 19.28 3.14
N ALA A 65 16.45 18.95 1.95
CA ALA A 65 17.13 19.19 0.68
C ALA A 65 17.34 20.70 0.41
N SER A 66 16.42 21.56 0.83
CA SER A 66 16.53 23.02 0.65
C SER A 66 17.72 23.62 1.38
N GLY A 67 18.16 22.99 2.47
CA GLY A 67 19.39 23.33 3.18
C GLY A 67 20.66 22.81 2.51
N ARG A 68 20.59 22.29 1.27
CA ARG A 68 21.72 21.67 0.53
C ARG A 68 22.35 20.47 1.27
N ALA A 69 21.58 19.79 2.09
CA ALA A 69 22.00 18.51 2.68
C ALA A 69 22.12 17.44 1.58
N SER A 70 22.86 16.35 1.90
CA SER A 70 22.99 15.22 0.97
C SER A 70 21.63 14.57 0.67
N ILE A 71 21.53 13.92 -0.49
CA ILE A 71 20.33 13.16 -0.86
C ILE A 71 20.00 12.08 0.18
N TYR A 72 21.01 11.48 0.80
CA TYR A 72 20.82 10.48 1.86
C TYR A 72 20.13 11.08 3.08
N ALA A 73 20.51 12.28 3.50
CA ALA A 73 19.88 12.98 4.61
C ALA A 73 18.42 13.35 4.29
N ALA A 74 18.17 13.84 3.08
CA ALA A 74 16.82 14.20 2.62
C ALA A 74 15.90 12.98 2.57
N ILE A 75 16.35 11.86 1.99
CA ILE A 75 15.58 10.62 1.93
C ILE A 75 15.39 10.03 3.33
N SER A 76 16.41 10.03 4.19
CA SER A 76 16.28 9.57 5.58
C SER A 76 15.22 10.35 6.35
N SER A 77 15.18 11.66 6.19
CA SER A 77 14.15 12.51 6.79
C SER A 77 12.75 12.16 6.27
N ALA A 78 12.59 12.01 4.94
CA ALA A 78 11.33 11.61 4.33
C ALA A 78 10.86 10.23 4.83
N MET A 79 11.76 9.26 4.90
CA MET A 79 11.44 7.91 5.38
C MET A 79 11.10 7.90 6.87
N SER A 80 11.77 8.70 7.69
CA SER A 80 11.45 8.86 9.10
C SER A 80 10.03 9.42 9.29
N ALA A 81 9.67 10.45 8.53
CA ALA A 81 8.31 11.00 8.53
C ALA A 81 7.28 9.97 8.03
N LEU A 82 7.62 9.21 6.98
CA LEU A 82 6.76 8.17 6.41
C LEU A 82 6.47 7.05 7.41
N SER A 83 7.39 6.74 8.32
CA SER A 83 7.22 5.67 9.31
C SER A 83 6.14 5.96 10.37
N GLY A 84 5.67 7.20 10.45
CA GLY A 84 4.67 7.63 11.44
C GLY A 84 3.31 6.93 11.28
N PRO A 85 2.62 6.62 12.40
CA PRO A 85 1.35 5.87 12.37
C PRO A 85 0.22 6.62 11.67
N LEU A 86 0.27 7.95 11.62
CA LEU A 86 -0.71 8.78 10.93
C LEU A 86 -0.33 9.10 9.48
N HIS A 87 0.71 8.44 8.94
CA HIS A 87 1.18 8.65 7.58
C HIS A 87 1.40 7.32 6.85
N GLY A 88 2.61 6.92 6.53
CA GLY A 88 2.87 5.73 5.71
C GLY A 88 2.52 4.39 6.37
N ARG A 89 2.39 4.34 7.69
CA ARG A 89 1.96 3.12 8.40
C ARG A 89 0.51 2.71 8.09
N ALA A 90 -0.29 3.58 7.47
CA ALA A 90 -1.66 3.25 7.05
C ALA A 90 -1.72 2.02 6.14
N ASN A 91 -0.73 1.82 5.26
CA ASN A 91 -0.65 0.62 4.40
C ASN A 91 -0.52 -0.67 5.20
N GLN A 92 0.33 -0.67 6.24
CA GLN A 92 0.47 -1.81 7.14
C GLN A 92 -0.83 -2.08 7.90
N SER A 93 -1.48 -1.03 8.40
CA SER A 93 -2.75 -1.13 9.11
C SER A 93 -3.88 -1.64 8.22
N CYS A 94 -3.88 -1.26 6.93
CA CYS A 94 -4.81 -1.80 5.93
C CYS A 94 -4.61 -3.30 5.73
N LEU A 95 -3.37 -3.76 5.55
CA LEU A 95 -3.07 -5.18 5.41
C LEU A 95 -3.45 -5.97 6.67
N GLU A 96 -3.19 -5.43 7.85
CA GLU A 96 -3.60 -6.03 9.12
C GLU A 96 -5.12 -6.11 9.25
N PHE A 97 -5.84 -5.10 8.77
CA PHE A 97 -7.30 -5.10 8.72
C PHE A 97 -7.82 -6.22 7.81
N VAL A 98 -7.31 -6.32 6.59
CA VAL A 98 -7.68 -7.38 5.63
C VAL A 98 -7.45 -8.77 6.22
N LYS A 99 -6.29 -9.00 6.84
CA LYS A 99 -5.98 -10.27 7.50
C LYS A 99 -6.87 -10.59 8.69
N ARG A 100 -7.40 -9.60 9.40
CA ARG A 100 -8.37 -9.81 10.48
C ARG A 100 -9.75 -10.20 9.97
N ILE A 101 -10.13 -9.79 8.76
CA ILE A 101 -11.35 -10.27 8.11
C ILE A 101 -11.26 -11.78 7.94
N GLY A 102 -10.16 -12.28 7.35
CA GLY A 102 -9.80 -13.71 7.32
C GLY A 102 -10.72 -14.59 6.48
N THR A 103 -11.60 -14.01 5.66
CA THR A 103 -12.56 -14.70 4.80
C THR A 103 -12.72 -13.95 3.47
N ASP A 104 -13.16 -14.64 2.44
CA ASP A 104 -13.59 -14.08 1.16
C ASP A 104 -15.11 -14.26 0.93
N ASP A 105 -15.85 -14.59 1.98
CA ASP A 105 -17.32 -14.61 1.97
C ASP A 105 -17.87 -13.18 2.08
N PRO A 106 -18.68 -12.72 1.11
CA PRO A 106 -19.18 -11.35 1.08
C PRO A 106 -20.03 -10.95 2.31
N ASP A 107 -20.88 -11.86 2.81
CA ASP A 107 -21.78 -11.60 3.93
C ASP A 107 -21.00 -11.47 5.24
N GLU A 108 -19.97 -12.30 5.41
CA GLU A 108 -19.07 -12.22 6.57
C GLU A 108 -18.23 -10.94 6.53
N ILE A 109 -17.73 -10.54 5.35
CA ILE A 109 -17.01 -9.29 5.13
C ILE A 109 -17.90 -8.09 5.47
N GLU A 110 -19.13 -8.05 4.96
CA GLU A 110 -20.08 -6.97 5.26
C GLU A 110 -20.34 -6.86 6.75
N SER A 111 -20.63 -7.98 7.40
CA SER A 111 -20.87 -8.04 8.85
C SER A 111 -19.67 -7.55 9.66
N PHE A 112 -18.46 -7.93 9.25
CA PHE A 112 -17.21 -7.48 9.89
C PHE A 112 -17.03 -5.97 9.74
N VAL A 113 -17.18 -5.44 8.50
CA VAL A 113 -17.03 -4.01 8.20
C VAL A 113 -18.05 -3.18 8.99
N ARG A 114 -19.32 -3.58 9.01
CA ARG A 114 -20.36 -2.89 9.80
C ARG A 114 -20.03 -2.82 11.29
N ARG A 115 -19.51 -3.89 11.86
CA ARG A 115 -19.07 -3.94 13.27
C ARG A 115 -17.91 -3.00 13.53
N GLU A 116 -16.92 -2.96 12.63
CA GLU A 116 -15.77 -2.04 12.78
C GLU A 116 -16.21 -0.57 12.66
N LEU A 117 -17.09 -0.25 11.71
CA LEU A 117 -17.66 1.10 11.55
C LEU A 117 -18.46 1.53 12.79
N SER A 118 -19.28 0.66 13.36
CA SER A 118 -20.06 0.96 14.57
C SER A 118 -19.18 1.21 15.80
N SER A 119 -17.97 0.66 15.83
CA SER A 119 -16.99 0.87 16.89
C SER A 119 -16.28 2.24 16.81
N LYS A 120 -16.56 3.05 15.78
CA LYS A 120 -15.91 4.34 15.50
C LYS A 120 -14.38 4.26 15.37
N ARG A 121 -13.85 3.08 15.07
CA ARG A 121 -12.43 2.90 14.78
C ARG A 121 -12.13 3.25 13.34
N PRO A 122 -11.01 3.91 13.03
CA PRO A 122 -10.64 4.20 11.65
C PRO A 122 -10.35 2.90 10.91
N ILE A 123 -10.94 2.75 9.72
CA ILE A 123 -10.63 1.67 8.79
C ILE A 123 -9.63 2.21 7.78
N TYR A 124 -8.37 1.84 7.97
CA TYR A 124 -7.28 2.30 7.10
C TYR A 124 -7.37 1.66 5.70
N GLY A 125 -7.07 2.45 4.67
CA GLY A 125 -7.12 2.02 3.27
C GLY A 125 -8.47 2.24 2.58
N PHE A 126 -9.50 2.57 3.34
CA PHE A 126 -10.87 2.78 2.85
C PHE A 126 -11.35 4.17 3.23
N GLY A 127 -11.01 5.14 2.41
CA GLY A 127 -11.35 6.54 2.61
C GLY A 127 -10.13 7.45 2.59
N HIS A 128 -10.37 8.73 2.38
CA HIS A 128 -9.31 9.72 2.29
C HIS A 128 -9.82 11.08 2.81
N GLY A 129 -8.97 11.79 3.55
CA GLY A 129 -9.31 13.09 4.12
C GLY A 129 -9.66 14.17 3.09
N VAL A 130 -9.16 14.05 1.85
CA VAL A 130 -9.32 15.04 0.77
C VAL A 130 -10.11 14.49 -0.41
N LEU A 131 -9.83 13.25 -0.84
CA LEU A 131 -10.51 12.64 -1.99
C LEU A 131 -11.98 12.37 -1.66
N ARG A 132 -12.89 12.79 -2.57
CA ARG A 132 -14.34 12.62 -2.47
C ARG A 132 -14.89 11.66 -3.53
N ALA A 133 -14.02 11.12 -4.35
CA ALA A 133 -14.30 10.11 -5.38
C ALA A 133 -13.25 9.01 -5.31
N GLU A 134 -13.51 7.91 -5.99
CA GLU A 134 -12.56 6.81 -6.11
C GLU A 134 -11.22 7.30 -6.65
N ASP A 135 -10.14 6.86 -6.03
CA ASP A 135 -8.78 7.13 -6.50
C ASP A 135 -8.54 6.32 -7.79
N PRO A 136 -8.27 6.97 -8.95
CA PRO A 136 -8.06 6.26 -10.21
C PRO A 136 -6.90 5.26 -10.16
N ARG A 137 -5.94 5.47 -9.24
CA ARG A 137 -4.84 4.53 -9.01
C ARG A 137 -5.33 3.20 -8.43
N ALA A 138 -6.35 3.24 -7.57
CA ALA A 138 -6.92 2.04 -6.97
C ALA A 138 -7.51 1.11 -8.04
N ARG A 139 -8.27 1.65 -9.00
CA ARG A 139 -8.83 0.87 -10.11
C ARG A 139 -7.74 0.17 -10.90
N LEU A 140 -6.72 0.90 -11.32
CA LEU A 140 -5.61 0.35 -12.10
C LEU A 140 -4.84 -0.74 -11.34
N LEU A 141 -4.67 -0.58 -10.03
CA LEU A 141 -4.00 -1.59 -9.19
C LEU A 141 -4.86 -2.83 -8.98
N ILE A 142 -6.18 -2.68 -8.91
CA ILE A 142 -7.12 -3.82 -8.83
C ILE A 142 -7.09 -4.59 -10.15
N GLU A 143 -7.21 -3.92 -11.29
CA GLU A 143 -7.12 -4.55 -12.62
C GLU A 143 -5.80 -5.34 -12.77
N LEU A 144 -4.69 -4.75 -12.35
CA LEU A 144 -3.40 -5.44 -12.33
C LEU A 144 -3.41 -6.65 -11.39
N GLY A 145 -4.01 -6.52 -10.20
CA GLY A 145 -4.12 -7.62 -9.24
C GLY A 145 -4.90 -8.81 -9.80
N GLU A 146 -5.98 -8.54 -10.53
CA GLU A 146 -6.75 -9.57 -11.23
C GLU A 146 -5.93 -10.36 -12.27
N GLU A 147 -4.94 -9.70 -12.89
CA GLU A 147 -4.07 -10.37 -13.85
C GLU A 147 -2.93 -11.16 -13.19
N VAL A 148 -2.35 -10.65 -12.10
CA VAL A 148 -1.11 -11.22 -11.54
C VAL A 148 -1.31 -12.11 -10.32
N CYS A 149 -2.43 -11.94 -9.59
CA CYS A 149 -2.73 -12.72 -8.38
C CYS A 149 -4.24 -12.92 -8.14
N PRO A 150 -5.01 -13.42 -9.14
CA PRO A 150 -6.48 -13.56 -9.03
C PRO A 150 -6.92 -14.49 -7.89
N ASP A 151 -6.08 -15.47 -7.55
CA ASP A 151 -6.37 -16.49 -6.54
C ASP A 151 -5.82 -16.14 -5.15
N ASP A 152 -5.18 -14.97 -4.98
CA ASP A 152 -4.68 -14.55 -3.68
C ASP A 152 -5.86 -14.19 -2.74
N PRO A 153 -5.98 -14.83 -1.58
CA PRO A 153 -7.12 -14.63 -0.69
C PRO A 153 -7.16 -13.23 -0.09
N ASP A 154 -5.99 -12.64 0.22
CA ASP A 154 -5.92 -11.27 0.74
C ASP A 154 -6.39 -10.27 -0.34
N PHE A 155 -6.01 -10.49 -1.60
CA PHE A 155 -6.45 -9.67 -2.73
C PHE A 155 -7.97 -9.76 -2.95
N ARG A 156 -8.55 -10.97 -2.91
CA ARG A 156 -10.01 -11.16 -3.03
C ARG A 156 -10.76 -10.46 -1.90
N THR A 157 -10.28 -10.59 -0.68
CA THR A 157 -10.85 -9.90 0.48
C THR A 157 -10.81 -8.38 0.32
N VAL A 158 -9.69 -7.80 -0.16
CA VAL A 158 -9.60 -6.36 -0.44
C VAL A 158 -10.64 -5.92 -1.46
N LYS A 159 -10.73 -6.63 -2.58
CA LYS A 159 -11.67 -6.30 -3.66
C LYS A 159 -13.12 -6.29 -3.18
N LEU A 160 -13.53 -7.31 -2.45
CA LEU A 160 -14.87 -7.41 -1.88
C LEU A 160 -15.13 -6.33 -0.81
N SER A 161 -14.15 -6.05 0.04
CA SER A 161 -14.27 -4.99 1.04
C SER A 161 -14.48 -3.61 0.43
N LEU A 162 -13.84 -3.31 -0.70
CA LEU A 162 -14.04 -2.05 -1.43
C LEU A 162 -15.48 -1.86 -1.89
N ILE A 163 -16.15 -2.91 -2.35
CA ILE A 163 -17.54 -2.85 -2.78
C ILE A 163 -18.45 -2.46 -1.60
N HIS A 164 -18.25 -3.07 -0.43
CA HIS A 164 -19.08 -2.84 0.76
C HIS A 164 -18.80 -1.52 1.47
N ILE A 165 -17.62 -0.95 1.33
CA ILE A 165 -17.23 0.31 1.99
C ILE A 165 -17.48 1.51 1.07
N SER A 166 -17.42 1.32 -0.26
CA SER A 166 -17.54 2.40 -1.25
C SER A 166 -18.98 2.69 -1.68
N GLU A 167 -19.96 1.86 -1.31
CA GLU A 167 -21.39 2.13 -1.57
C GLU A 167 -22.02 2.90 -0.39
N PRO A 168 -22.02 4.26 -0.41
CA PRO A 168 -22.63 5.05 0.65
C PRO A 168 -24.16 4.90 0.72
N THR A 169 -24.79 4.37 -0.32
CA THR A 169 -26.25 4.32 -0.48
C THR A 169 -26.95 3.29 0.40
N ARG A 170 -26.22 2.42 1.12
CA ARG A 170 -26.81 1.48 2.09
C ARG A 170 -26.60 1.86 3.56
N LEU A 171 -25.93 2.98 3.84
CA LEU A 171 -25.65 3.46 5.20
C LEU A 171 -26.48 4.67 5.61
N ASP A 172 -27.51 5.07 4.84
CA ASP A 172 -28.41 6.19 5.14
C ASP A 172 -29.40 5.85 6.28
N GLY A 173 -28.95 5.14 7.27
CA GLY A 173 -29.76 4.75 8.43
C GLY A 173 -29.10 4.91 9.80
N ILE A 174 -27.99 5.69 9.91
CA ILE A 174 -27.39 6.01 11.23
C ILE A 174 -27.10 7.52 11.32
#